data_a4ff83f2409faf2e818849ced2774eb1
#
_entry.id   a4ff83f2409faf2e818849ced2774eb1
#
_cell.length_a   1.000
_cell.length_b   1.000
_cell.length_c   1.000
_cell.angle_alpha   90.00
_cell.angle_beta   90.00
_cell.angle_gamma   90.00
#
_symmetry.space_group_name_H-M   'P 1'
#
loop_
_entity.id
_entity.type
_entity.pdbx_description
1 polymer ?
#
loop_
_entity_poly.entity_id
_entity_poly.type
_entity_poly.pdbx_seq_one_letter_code
_entity_poly.pdbx_strand_id
1 'polypeptide(L)'
;MTKTHLVWREKTIGDTAVDGLLAGLVGGGVMALFLLTAGWLTGTPPQITLAYFDPAQAGSWLTGLLAHLAVSAIYGVVFGLLLGMVGRIRPSLVRWGWLMGLGYGLLLWLLGLGVVLTAVGAPLAQISPGQFALAHLIYGLVLGFWFGKNQ
;
A
#
# COMPACT_ATOMS: atom_id res chain seq x y z
N MET A 1 6.58 -39.88 26.87
CA MET A 1 5.84 -38.81 26.17
C MET A 1 6.81 -37.64 25.92
N THR A 2 7.35 -37.55 24.71
CA THR A 2 8.33 -36.51 24.34
C THR A 2 7.55 -35.24 24.00
N LYS A 3 7.65 -34.20 24.85
CA LYS A 3 7.09 -32.87 24.55
C LYS A 3 7.91 -32.26 23.42
N THR A 4 7.37 -32.27 22.21
CA THR A 4 7.92 -31.52 21.07
C THR A 4 7.73 -30.04 21.40
N HIS A 5 8.79 -29.37 21.86
CA HIS A 5 8.81 -27.91 21.99
C HIS A 5 8.77 -27.33 20.57
N LEU A 6 7.63 -26.77 20.18
CA LEU A 6 7.53 -25.93 19.00
C LEU A 6 8.43 -24.73 19.24
N VAL A 7 9.61 -24.74 18.61
CA VAL A 7 10.53 -23.60 18.60
C VAL A 7 9.88 -22.55 17.68
N TRP A 8 9.30 -21.52 18.26
CA TRP A 8 8.80 -20.35 17.52
C TRP A 8 10.02 -19.67 16.90
N ARG A 9 10.12 -19.76 15.58
CA ARG A 9 11.17 -19.11 14.82
C ARG A 9 10.89 -17.60 14.80
N GLU A 10 11.79 -16.81 15.35
CA GLU A 10 11.71 -15.35 15.23
C GLU A 10 11.76 -14.95 13.76
N LYS A 11 10.85 -14.04 13.36
CA LYS A 11 10.80 -13.53 11.98
C LYS A 11 12.11 -12.82 11.65
N THR A 12 12.72 -13.21 10.56
CA THR A 12 13.90 -12.54 10.01
C THR A 12 13.50 -11.23 9.31
N ILE A 13 14.47 -10.38 9.00
CA ILE A 13 14.26 -9.18 8.17
C ILE A 13 13.71 -9.59 6.79
N GLY A 14 14.21 -10.71 6.24
CA GLY A 14 13.73 -11.24 4.95
C GLY A 14 12.26 -11.66 5.02
N ASP A 15 11.85 -12.37 6.07
CA ASP A 15 10.46 -12.77 6.26
C ASP A 15 9.54 -11.53 6.35
N THR A 16 9.99 -10.49 7.07
CA THR A 16 9.25 -9.22 7.20
C THR A 16 9.14 -8.48 5.86
N ALA A 17 10.20 -8.51 5.04
CA ALA A 17 10.18 -7.89 3.72
C ALA A 17 9.21 -8.62 2.78
N VAL A 18 9.19 -9.97 2.80
CA VAL A 18 8.25 -10.78 2.01
C VAL A 18 6.80 -10.53 2.46
N ASP A 19 6.55 -10.52 3.77
CA ASP A 19 5.23 -10.16 4.32
C ASP A 19 4.81 -8.76 3.86
N GLY A 20 5.72 -7.80 3.86
CA GLY A 20 5.49 -6.44 3.39
C GLY A 20 5.16 -6.36 1.91
N LEU A 21 5.88 -7.14 1.08
CA LEU A 21 5.62 -7.23 -0.35
C LEU A 21 4.21 -7.77 -0.62
N LEU A 22 3.84 -8.87 0.04
CA LEU A 22 2.51 -9.48 -0.12
C LEU A 22 1.41 -8.53 0.37
N ALA A 23 1.59 -7.92 1.55
CA ALA A 23 0.66 -6.94 2.09
C ALA A 23 0.50 -5.73 1.16
N GLY A 24 1.62 -5.25 0.58
CA GLY A 24 1.64 -4.16 -0.39
C GLY A 24 0.90 -4.49 -1.68
N LEU A 25 1.09 -5.71 -2.23
CA LEU A 25 0.35 -6.17 -3.41
C LEU A 25 -1.15 -6.28 -3.15
N VAL A 26 -1.54 -6.86 -2.01
CA VAL A 26 -2.96 -6.97 -1.63
C VAL A 26 -3.55 -5.58 -1.38
N GLY A 27 -2.87 -4.72 -0.63
CA GLY A 27 -3.28 -3.35 -0.38
C GLY A 27 -3.42 -2.53 -1.66
N GLY A 28 -2.44 -2.65 -2.57
CA GLY A 28 -2.46 -2.02 -3.89
C GLY A 28 -3.62 -2.52 -4.75
N GLY A 29 -3.92 -3.82 -4.73
CA GLY A 29 -5.08 -4.40 -5.41
C GLY A 29 -6.40 -3.85 -4.87
N VAL A 30 -6.57 -3.78 -3.54
CA VAL A 30 -7.77 -3.20 -2.90
C VAL A 30 -7.89 -1.70 -3.22
N MET A 31 -6.79 -0.95 -3.18
CA MET A 31 -6.74 0.45 -3.57
C MET A 31 -7.13 0.64 -5.04
N ALA A 32 -6.60 -0.18 -5.94
CA ALA A 32 -6.95 -0.15 -7.37
C ALA A 32 -8.44 -0.42 -7.57
N LEU A 33 -9.01 -1.45 -6.93
CA LEU A 33 -10.44 -1.77 -7.00
C LEU A 33 -11.31 -0.59 -6.54
N PHE A 34 -10.92 0.07 -5.45
CA PHE A 34 -11.61 1.28 -4.99
C PHE A 34 -11.57 2.38 -6.05
N LEU A 35 -10.39 2.69 -6.61
CA LEU A 35 -10.24 3.75 -7.61
C LEU A 35 -10.99 3.43 -8.91
N LEU A 36 -10.98 2.17 -9.35
CA LEU A 36 -11.74 1.72 -10.52
C LEU A 36 -13.25 1.90 -10.31
N THR A 37 -13.74 1.52 -9.12
CA THR A 37 -15.15 1.65 -8.76
C THR A 37 -15.55 3.13 -8.67
N ALA A 38 -14.75 3.95 -8.00
CA ALA A 38 -14.99 5.38 -7.85
C ALA A 38 -14.94 6.11 -9.21
N GLY A 39 -13.96 5.77 -10.06
CA GLY A 39 -13.87 6.29 -11.44
C GLY A 39 -15.09 5.91 -12.26
N TRP A 40 -15.49 4.64 -12.24
CA TRP A 40 -16.66 4.16 -12.97
C TRP A 40 -17.95 4.87 -12.56
N LEU A 41 -18.16 5.07 -11.27
CA LEU A 41 -19.32 5.80 -10.74
C LEU A 41 -19.35 7.27 -11.17
N THR A 42 -18.19 7.85 -11.47
CA THR A 42 -18.06 9.23 -11.98
C THR A 42 -17.92 9.32 -13.51
N GLY A 43 -18.14 8.20 -14.22
CA GLY A 43 -18.15 8.16 -15.68
C GLY A 43 -16.78 7.89 -16.32
N THR A 44 -15.74 7.58 -15.54
CA THR A 44 -14.42 7.26 -16.08
C THR A 44 -14.28 5.74 -16.28
N PRO A 45 -14.04 5.25 -17.50
CA PRO A 45 -13.83 3.82 -17.74
C PRO A 45 -12.65 3.26 -16.96
N PRO A 46 -12.72 1.98 -16.47
CA PRO A 46 -11.64 1.36 -15.69
C PRO A 46 -10.27 1.41 -16.35
N GLN A 47 -10.19 1.20 -17.66
CA GLN A 47 -8.95 1.25 -18.42
C GLN A 47 -8.31 2.64 -18.40
N ILE A 48 -9.12 3.69 -18.42
CA ILE A 48 -8.64 5.08 -18.35
C ILE A 48 -8.12 5.38 -16.94
N THR A 49 -8.84 4.93 -15.90
CA THR A 49 -8.39 5.09 -14.51
C THR A 49 -7.01 4.42 -14.29
N LEU A 50 -6.81 3.21 -14.82
CA LEU A 50 -5.51 2.52 -14.74
C LEU A 50 -4.43 3.22 -15.56
N ALA A 51 -4.76 3.75 -16.72
CA ALA A 51 -3.82 4.47 -17.58
C ALA A 51 -3.28 5.75 -16.94
N TYR A 52 -3.97 6.32 -15.94
CA TYR A 52 -3.45 7.47 -15.17
C TYR A 52 -2.17 7.15 -14.39
N PHE A 53 -1.91 5.87 -14.10
CA PHE A 53 -0.71 5.39 -13.42
C PHE A 53 0.41 4.99 -14.40
N ASP A 54 0.22 5.14 -15.71
CA ASP A 54 1.24 4.81 -16.72
C ASP A 54 2.40 5.82 -16.65
N PRO A 55 3.62 5.42 -16.23
CA PRO A 55 4.74 6.33 -16.10
C PRO A 55 5.24 6.85 -17.44
N ALA A 56 4.98 6.12 -18.53
CA ALA A 56 5.34 6.54 -19.88
C ALA A 56 4.32 7.52 -20.49
N GLN A 57 3.19 7.77 -19.81
CA GLN A 57 2.09 8.62 -20.29
C GLN A 57 1.56 8.23 -21.70
N ALA A 58 1.76 6.97 -22.08
CA ALA A 58 1.31 6.41 -23.35
C ALA A 58 -0.16 5.94 -23.32
N GLY A 59 -0.83 6.08 -22.18
CA GLY A 59 -2.22 5.67 -21.99
C GLY A 59 -2.43 4.16 -21.84
N SER A 60 -1.36 3.42 -21.51
CA SER A 60 -1.42 1.97 -21.33
C SER A 60 -1.98 1.60 -19.95
N TRP A 61 -3.19 1.03 -19.93
CA TRP A 61 -3.80 0.53 -18.68
C TRP A 61 -2.99 -0.60 -18.03
N LEU A 62 -2.37 -1.46 -18.85
CA LEU A 62 -1.57 -2.59 -18.34
C LEU A 62 -0.28 -2.07 -17.68
N THR A 63 0.42 -1.15 -18.33
CA THR A 63 1.62 -0.52 -17.76
C THR A 63 1.27 0.23 -16.49
N GLY A 64 0.15 0.96 -16.49
CA GLY A 64 -0.33 1.66 -15.30
C GLY A 64 -0.66 0.73 -14.14
N LEU A 65 -1.35 -0.38 -14.38
CA LEU A 65 -1.63 -1.39 -13.35
C LEU A 65 -0.34 -1.99 -12.78
N LEU A 66 0.59 -2.40 -13.66
CA LEU A 66 1.85 -3.00 -13.21
C LEU A 66 2.70 -2.01 -12.42
N ALA A 67 2.80 -0.76 -12.87
CA ALA A 67 3.49 0.30 -12.14
C ALA A 67 2.86 0.56 -10.77
N HIS A 68 1.54 0.67 -10.70
CA HIS A 68 0.80 0.84 -9.45
C HIS A 68 1.07 -0.30 -8.47
N LEU A 69 0.99 -1.56 -8.91
CA LEU A 69 1.25 -2.72 -8.05
C LEU A 69 2.72 -2.81 -7.62
N ALA A 70 3.66 -2.50 -8.51
CA ALA A 70 5.10 -2.48 -8.19
C ALA A 70 5.42 -1.45 -7.10
N VAL A 71 4.91 -0.22 -7.26
CA VAL A 71 5.07 0.85 -6.25
C VAL A 71 4.40 0.47 -4.94
N SER A 72 3.20 -0.10 -4.99
CA SER A 72 2.49 -0.59 -3.80
C SER A 72 3.27 -1.68 -3.07
N ALA A 73 3.87 -2.62 -3.80
CA ALA A 73 4.72 -3.66 -3.21
C ALA A 73 5.95 -3.07 -2.49
N ILE A 74 6.63 -2.11 -3.11
CA ILE A 74 7.79 -1.42 -2.51
C ILE A 74 7.38 -0.69 -1.23
N TYR A 75 6.31 0.07 -1.24
CA TYR A 75 5.81 0.77 -0.06
C TYR A 75 5.32 -0.18 1.02
N GLY A 76 4.77 -1.34 0.66
CA GLY A 76 4.43 -2.40 1.61
C GLY A 76 5.66 -2.97 2.32
N VAL A 77 6.76 -3.21 1.58
CA VAL A 77 8.04 -3.62 2.18
C VAL A 77 8.56 -2.57 3.14
N VAL A 78 8.56 -1.28 2.75
CA VAL A 78 9.00 -0.18 3.61
C VAL A 78 8.17 -0.14 4.90
N PHE A 79 6.85 -0.22 4.80
CA PHE A 79 5.97 -0.24 5.97
C PHE A 79 6.28 -1.44 6.89
N GLY A 80 6.41 -2.65 6.33
CA GLY A 80 6.72 -3.85 7.09
C GLY A 80 8.03 -3.74 7.86
N LEU A 81 9.08 -3.23 7.21
CA LEU A 81 10.38 -3.02 7.85
C LEU A 81 10.33 -1.96 8.96
N LEU A 82 9.63 -0.84 8.72
CA LEU A 82 9.43 0.20 9.73
C LEU A 82 8.66 -0.33 10.94
N LEU A 83 7.56 -1.05 10.71
CA LEU A 83 6.75 -1.62 11.79
C LEU A 83 7.53 -2.71 12.55
N GLY A 84 8.31 -3.53 11.86
CA GLY A 84 9.20 -4.52 12.47
C GLY A 84 10.27 -3.86 13.36
N MET A 85 10.81 -2.72 12.95
CA MET A 85 11.75 -1.94 13.76
C MET A 85 11.07 -1.34 15.00
N VAL A 86 9.87 -0.76 14.84
CA VAL A 86 9.07 -0.25 15.96
C VAL A 86 8.74 -1.38 16.94
N GLY A 87 8.39 -2.56 16.46
CA GLY A 87 8.08 -3.73 17.29
C GLY A 87 9.25 -4.18 18.15
N ARG A 88 10.48 -4.06 17.67
CA ARG A 88 11.69 -4.36 18.45
C ARG A 88 11.96 -3.35 19.57
N ILE A 89 11.65 -2.06 19.35
CA ILE A 89 11.90 -0.98 20.31
C ILE A 89 10.73 -0.85 21.30
N ARG A 90 9.50 -0.97 20.82
CA ARG A 90 8.27 -0.77 21.58
C ARG A 90 7.19 -1.78 21.17
N PRO A 91 7.26 -3.04 21.65
CA PRO A 91 6.30 -4.09 21.27
C PRO A 91 4.83 -3.71 21.49
N SER A 92 4.56 -2.90 22.53
CA SER A 92 3.20 -2.45 22.85
C SER A 92 2.56 -1.56 21.76
N LEU A 93 3.36 -0.94 20.89
CA LEU A 93 2.84 -0.08 19.83
C LEU A 93 2.31 -0.89 18.63
N VAL A 94 2.76 -2.13 18.44
CA VAL A 94 2.35 -2.94 17.29
C VAL A 94 0.86 -3.27 17.30
N ARG A 95 0.25 -3.36 18.49
CA ARG A 95 -1.22 -3.49 18.63
C ARG A 95 -2.00 -2.35 17.96
N TRP A 96 -1.36 -1.20 17.78
CA TRP A 96 -1.90 -0.03 17.10
C TRP A 96 -1.51 0.00 15.61
N GLY A 97 -1.14 -1.16 15.04
CA GLY A 97 -0.70 -1.29 13.65
C GLY A 97 -1.67 -0.65 12.64
N TRP A 98 -2.98 -0.73 12.88
CA TRP A 98 -3.98 -0.10 12.03
C TRP A 98 -3.89 1.44 12.03
N LEU A 99 -3.60 2.07 13.19
CA LEU A 99 -3.35 3.53 13.26
C LEU A 99 -2.04 3.91 12.57
N MET A 100 -1.00 3.10 12.75
CA MET A 100 0.27 3.30 12.05
C MET A 100 0.10 3.16 10.54
N GLY A 101 -0.73 2.19 10.10
CA GLY A 101 -1.11 2.04 8.69
C GLY A 101 -1.85 3.26 8.16
N LEU A 102 -2.84 3.78 8.89
CA LEU A 102 -3.54 5.02 8.52
C LEU A 102 -2.59 6.21 8.40
N GLY A 103 -1.72 6.41 9.39
CA GLY A 103 -0.70 7.47 9.36
C GLY A 103 0.25 7.33 8.18
N TYR A 104 0.65 6.09 7.87
CA TYR A 104 1.48 5.79 6.71
C TYR A 104 0.74 6.07 5.38
N GLY A 105 -0.51 5.65 5.25
CA GLY A 105 -1.34 5.96 4.09
C GLY A 105 -1.50 7.47 3.88
N LEU A 106 -1.72 8.24 4.95
CA LEU A 106 -1.78 9.70 4.90
C LEU A 106 -0.44 10.30 4.43
N LEU A 107 0.68 9.79 4.95
CA LEU A 107 2.02 10.22 4.52
C LEU A 107 2.24 9.96 3.03
N LEU A 108 1.86 8.77 2.54
CA LEU A 108 1.98 8.43 1.11
C LEU A 108 1.10 9.32 0.23
N TRP A 109 -0.11 9.67 0.70
CA TRP A 109 -0.97 10.63 0.00
C TRP A 109 -0.30 12.00 -0.12
N LEU A 110 0.28 12.53 0.96
CA LEU A 110 0.99 13.81 0.95
C LEU A 110 2.22 13.76 0.03
N LEU A 111 2.98 12.66 0.04
CA LEU A 111 4.08 12.44 -0.90
C LEU A 111 3.58 12.36 -2.35
N GLY A 112 2.44 11.70 -2.57
CA GLY A 112 1.79 11.63 -3.88
C GLY A 112 1.43 13.02 -4.41
N LEU A 113 0.85 13.87 -3.57
CA LEU A 113 0.51 15.25 -3.95
C LEU A 113 1.74 16.12 -4.21
N GLY A 114 2.76 16.04 -3.33
CA GLY A 114 3.91 16.94 -3.38
C GLY A 114 4.99 16.53 -4.37
N VAL A 115 5.19 15.22 -4.58
CA VAL A 115 6.30 14.68 -5.39
C VAL A 115 5.79 14.05 -6.68
N VAL A 116 4.84 13.12 -6.58
CA VAL A 116 4.41 12.33 -7.74
C VAL A 116 3.64 13.18 -8.74
N LEU A 117 2.72 14.03 -8.28
CA LEU A 117 1.97 14.92 -9.19
C LEU A 117 2.87 15.95 -9.88
N THR A 118 3.92 16.42 -9.21
CA THR A 118 4.88 17.35 -9.81
C THR A 118 5.84 16.67 -10.78
N ALA A 119 6.19 15.39 -10.54
CA ALA A 119 7.14 14.64 -11.34
C ALA A 119 6.49 13.89 -12.52
N VAL A 120 5.30 13.28 -12.31
CA VAL A 120 4.61 12.44 -13.30
C VAL A 120 3.55 13.24 -14.08
N GLY A 121 3.08 14.36 -13.54
CA GLY A 121 2.26 15.34 -14.26
C GLY A 121 0.77 15.01 -14.35
N ALA A 122 0.15 15.57 -15.37
CA ALA A 122 -1.29 15.73 -15.56
C ALA A 122 -2.21 14.49 -15.44
N PRO A 123 -1.83 13.25 -15.85
CA PRO A 123 -2.79 12.15 -15.81
C PRO A 123 -3.29 11.80 -14.41
N LEU A 124 -2.41 11.76 -13.38
CA LEU A 124 -2.81 11.48 -12.01
C LEU A 124 -3.65 12.60 -11.39
N ALA A 125 -3.51 13.83 -11.87
CA ALA A 125 -4.33 14.97 -11.45
C ALA A 125 -5.81 14.86 -11.86
N GLN A 126 -6.17 13.92 -12.74
CA GLN A 126 -7.55 13.61 -13.10
C GLN A 126 -8.30 12.86 -11.97
N ILE A 127 -7.58 12.22 -11.05
CA ILE A 127 -8.20 11.60 -9.88
C ILE A 127 -8.47 12.71 -8.86
N SER A 128 -9.72 12.79 -8.37
CA SER A 128 -10.05 13.83 -7.39
C SER A 128 -9.18 13.69 -6.12
N PRO A 129 -8.73 14.79 -5.49
CA PRO A 129 -7.88 14.73 -4.31
C PRO A 129 -8.48 13.91 -3.15
N GLY A 130 -9.82 13.96 -3.00
CA GLY A 130 -10.53 13.18 -2.00
C GLY A 130 -10.51 11.68 -2.27
N GLN A 131 -10.73 11.26 -3.52
CA GLN A 131 -10.62 9.85 -3.93
C GLN A 131 -9.19 9.35 -3.74
N PHE A 132 -8.21 10.17 -4.10
CA PHE A 132 -6.80 9.83 -3.96
C PHE A 132 -6.40 9.69 -2.48
N ALA A 133 -6.87 10.59 -1.60
CA ALA A 133 -6.66 10.50 -0.15
C ALA A 133 -7.28 9.22 0.43
N LEU A 134 -8.57 8.96 0.11
CA LEU A 134 -9.28 7.80 0.63
C LEU A 134 -8.64 6.49 0.15
N ALA A 135 -8.19 6.43 -1.10
CA ALA A 135 -7.47 5.29 -1.65
C ALA A 135 -6.19 4.96 -0.84
N HIS A 136 -5.41 5.98 -0.46
CA HIS A 136 -4.21 5.81 0.35
C HIS A 136 -4.52 5.41 1.80
N LEU A 137 -5.61 5.92 2.37
CA LEU A 137 -6.06 5.50 3.71
C LEU A 137 -6.51 4.03 3.69
N ILE A 138 -7.23 3.59 2.65
CA ILE A 138 -7.60 2.18 2.46
C ILE A 138 -6.34 1.31 2.35
N TYR A 139 -5.37 1.72 1.53
CA TYR A 139 -4.08 1.03 1.41
C TYR A 139 -3.39 0.89 2.77
N GLY A 140 -3.24 1.98 3.49
CA GLY A 140 -2.63 2.01 4.81
C GLY A 140 -3.36 1.12 5.83
N LEU A 141 -4.69 1.11 5.82
CA LEU A 141 -5.50 0.21 6.66
C LEU A 141 -5.23 -1.26 6.35
N VAL A 142 -5.17 -1.65 5.07
CA VAL A 142 -4.86 -3.04 4.68
C VAL A 142 -3.50 -3.45 5.22
N LEU A 143 -2.48 -2.60 5.06
CA LEU A 143 -1.14 -2.85 5.61
C LEU A 143 -1.19 -3.00 7.13
N GLY A 144 -1.83 -2.08 7.82
CA GLY A 144 -1.93 -2.07 9.28
C GLY A 144 -2.63 -3.29 9.84
N PHE A 145 -3.73 -3.75 9.21
CA PHE A 145 -4.43 -4.97 9.61
C PHE A 145 -3.65 -6.24 9.27
N TRP A 146 -2.94 -6.28 8.14
CA TRP A 146 -2.11 -7.42 7.75
C TRP A 146 -1.07 -7.72 8.83
N PHE A 147 -0.35 -6.72 9.24
CA PHE A 147 0.69 -6.87 10.26
C PHE A 147 0.12 -7.01 11.67
N GLY A 148 -1.02 -6.39 11.98
CA GLY A 148 -1.67 -6.51 13.29
C GLY A 148 -2.20 -7.91 13.60
N LYS A 149 -2.52 -8.72 12.58
CA LYS A 149 -3.00 -10.11 12.75
C LYS A 149 -1.87 -11.14 12.86
N ASN A 150 -0.68 -10.80 12.38
CA ASN A 150 0.43 -11.73 12.22
C ASN A 150 1.52 -11.60 13.32
N GLN A 151 1.13 -11.02 14.47
CA GLN A 151 2.00 -10.80 15.62
C GLN A 151 1.68 -11.73 16.80
#